data_70122d34cafd3b66ffa8588173d961ca
#
_entry.id   70122d34cafd3b66ffa8588173d961ca
#
_cell.length_a   1.000
_cell.length_b   1.000
_cell.length_c   1.000
_cell.angle_alpha   90.00
_cell.angle_beta   90.00
_cell.angle_gamma   90.00
#
_symmetry.space_group_name_H-M   'P 1'
#
loop_
_entity.id
_entity.type
_entity.pdbx_description
1 polymer ?
#
loop_
_entity_poly.entity_id
_entity_poly.type
_entity_poly.pdbx_seq_one_letter_code
_entity_poly.pdbx_strand_id
1 'polypeptide(L)'
;MKKYRDCYLVIAVLLVSLLSQTAFVEGQTSAHLSVSINGNSLTAGFNNTVTVSVLNNYSGYIAIYDVDIAVSVPTTLTAYGDNHWHFDSIAYGQAVTVTFEVYAPTSAIGTLAQVGTVTATYKQLGDVSYTQEVHNIGFSVNAWISLVLYGIILTPTVTAPGGNTTISGSLLNAGNLAAYDANVTVESDAILPGSTNSYFIGEIDPNIPRPFSLLVLFKQNVPDGNYTITVKVSATDNNRPGIPLTGQTSSQIQISRASAIPTQRGPRGPTGLLGEVIGILRSLYNVFFGASYP
;
A
#
# COMPACT_ATOMS: atom_id res chain seq x y z
N MET A 1 30.81 -39.58 -50.58
CA MET A 1 31.49 -38.29 -50.27
C MET A 1 30.59 -37.15 -49.70
N LYS A 2 29.28 -37.11 -49.99
CA LYS A 2 28.40 -36.08 -49.51
C LYS A 2 28.21 -36.07 -47.97
N LYS A 3 28.13 -37.21 -47.31
CA LYS A 3 27.90 -37.41 -45.87
C LYS A 3 28.99 -36.85 -44.94
N TYR A 4 30.23 -36.80 -45.38
CA TYR A 4 31.34 -36.28 -44.57
C TYR A 4 31.47 -34.77 -44.66
N ARG A 5 31.04 -34.15 -45.75
CA ARG A 5 31.08 -32.72 -45.95
C ARG A 5 30.14 -31.98 -44.98
N ASP A 6 28.96 -32.56 -44.70
CA ASP A 6 27.98 -32.01 -43.80
C ASP A 6 28.43 -32.14 -42.31
N CYS A 7 29.18 -33.22 -42.00
CA CYS A 7 29.76 -33.42 -40.67
C CYS A 7 30.86 -32.40 -40.34
N TYR A 8 31.73 -32.06 -41.30
CA TYR A 8 32.76 -31.06 -41.15
C TYR A 8 32.20 -29.64 -41.00
N LEU A 9 31.07 -29.37 -41.68
CA LEU A 9 30.40 -28.08 -41.59
C LEU A 9 29.76 -27.85 -40.19
N VAL A 10 29.19 -28.90 -39.60
CA VAL A 10 28.64 -28.86 -38.25
C VAL A 10 29.74 -28.72 -37.19
N ILE A 11 30.87 -29.41 -37.36
CA ILE A 11 32.01 -29.29 -36.44
C ILE A 11 32.67 -27.91 -36.57
N ALA A 12 32.76 -27.33 -37.75
CA ALA A 12 33.29 -25.98 -37.95
C ALA A 12 32.40 -24.90 -37.31
N VAL A 13 31.07 -25.03 -37.43
CA VAL A 13 30.10 -24.11 -36.78
C VAL A 13 30.17 -24.23 -35.28
N LEU A 14 30.30 -25.44 -34.72
CA LEU A 14 30.47 -25.69 -33.28
C LEU A 14 31.81 -25.14 -32.78
N LEU A 15 32.90 -25.25 -33.52
CA LEU A 15 34.21 -24.67 -33.15
C LEU A 15 34.18 -23.13 -33.20
N VAL A 16 33.51 -22.52 -34.17
CA VAL A 16 33.34 -21.06 -34.24
C VAL A 16 32.45 -20.54 -33.11
N SER A 17 31.40 -21.28 -32.71
CA SER A 17 30.57 -20.93 -31.58
C SER A 17 31.29 -21.05 -30.21
N LEU A 18 32.23 -22.00 -30.08
CA LEU A 18 33.09 -22.11 -28.89
C LEU A 18 34.17 -21.02 -28.84
N LEU A 19 34.66 -20.56 -29.98
CA LEU A 19 35.65 -19.45 -30.03
C LEU A 19 35.02 -18.07 -29.83
N SER A 20 33.71 -17.92 -30.06
CA SER A 20 32.99 -16.68 -29.79
C SER A 20 32.60 -16.50 -28.31
N GLN A 21 32.86 -17.50 -27.48
CA GLN A 21 32.71 -17.42 -26.02
C GLN A 21 34.01 -17.10 -25.28
N THR A 22 35.02 -16.55 -25.94
CA THR A 22 36.03 -15.80 -25.23
C THR A 22 35.31 -14.57 -24.69
N ALA A 23 34.59 -14.76 -23.59
CA ALA A 23 34.29 -13.66 -22.68
C ALA A 23 35.63 -12.94 -22.51
N PHE A 24 35.67 -11.67 -22.90
CA PHE A 24 36.61 -10.72 -22.34
C PHE A 24 36.41 -10.84 -20.84
N VAL A 25 37.24 -11.63 -20.18
CA VAL A 25 37.54 -11.42 -18.78
C VAL A 25 38.35 -10.13 -18.80
N GLU A 26 37.63 -8.99 -18.80
CA GLU A 26 38.23 -7.77 -18.27
C GLU A 26 38.79 -8.19 -16.92
N GLY A 27 40.09 -8.12 -16.79
CA GLY A 27 40.76 -8.42 -15.54
C GLY A 27 40.04 -7.63 -14.48
N GLN A 28 39.32 -8.31 -13.59
CA GLN A 28 38.79 -7.67 -12.40
C GLN A 28 40.03 -7.13 -11.67
N THR A 29 40.33 -5.86 -11.88
CA THR A 29 41.19 -5.14 -10.95
C THR A 29 40.53 -5.35 -9.60
N SER A 30 41.21 -6.03 -8.69
CA SER A 30 40.71 -6.28 -7.35
C SER A 30 40.27 -4.93 -6.79
N ALA A 31 38.96 -4.77 -6.57
CA ALA A 31 38.41 -3.53 -6.05
C ALA A 31 39.10 -3.23 -4.71
N HIS A 32 39.69 -2.06 -4.59
CA HIS A 32 40.39 -1.63 -3.38
C HIS A 32 39.44 -1.03 -2.35
N LEU A 33 38.23 -0.65 -2.83
CA LEU A 33 37.16 -0.09 -2.01
C LEU A 33 36.05 -1.10 -1.84
N SER A 34 35.44 -1.11 -0.67
CA SER A 34 34.21 -1.86 -0.40
C SER A 34 33.08 -0.87 -0.19
N VAL A 35 32.01 -0.99 -0.98
CA VAL A 35 30.84 -0.13 -0.89
C VAL A 35 29.69 -0.91 -0.28
N SER A 36 29.06 -0.32 0.72
CA SER A 36 27.81 -0.82 1.29
C SER A 36 26.73 0.26 1.29
N ILE A 37 25.49 -0.16 1.18
CA ILE A 37 24.32 0.73 1.15
C ILE A 37 23.32 0.34 2.22
N ASN A 38 22.71 1.33 2.85
CA ASN A 38 21.60 1.18 3.80
C ASN A 38 20.47 2.13 3.42
N GLY A 39 19.22 1.73 3.72
CA GLY A 39 18.04 2.51 3.34
C GLY A 39 17.65 2.38 1.86
N ASN A 40 18.20 1.41 1.14
CA ASN A 40 17.93 1.14 -0.29
C ASN A 40 16.60 0.40 -0.56
N SER A 41 15.88 0.01 0.50
CA SER A 41 14.50 -0.50 0.44
C SER A 41 13.56 0.68 0.59
N LEU A 42 13.18 1.28 -0.54
CA LEU A 42 12.47 2.55 -0.60
C LEU A 42 10.96 2.35 -0.44
N THR A 43 10.31 3.29 0.21
CA THR A 43 8.85 3.39 0.29
C THR A 43 8.34 4.25 -0.87
N ALA A 44 7.46 3.69 -1.70
CA ALA A 44 6.89 4.40 -2.83
C ALA A 44 6.03 5.61 -2.38
N GLY A 45 6.13 6.71 -3.12
CA GLY A 45 5.42 7.96 -2.85
C GLY A 45 6.09 8.85 -1.78
N PHE A 46 7.27 8.46 -1.25
CA PHE A 46 7.96 9.17 -0.18
C PHE A 46 9.42 9.46 -0.52
N ASN A 47 9.98 10.47 0.16
CA ASN A 47 11.42 10.65 0.26
C ASN A 47 11.97 9.64 1.27
N ASN A 48 13.03 8.98 0.88
CA ASN A 48 13.70 7.93 1.67
C ASN A 48 15.14 8.33 1.90
N THR A 49 15.61 8.25 3.13
CA THR A 49 17.00 8.52 3.46
C THR A 49 17.85 7.30 3.12
N VAL A 50 18.86 7.49 2.29
CA VAL A 50 19.81 6.47 1.85
C VAL A 50 21.20 6.85 2.33
N THR A 51 21.90 5.86 2.85
CA THR A 51 23.28 6.01 3.36
C THR A 51 24.19 5.05 2.60
N VAL A 52 25.28 5.59 2.05
CA VAL A 52 26.35 4.83 1.40
C VAL A 52 27.60 4.92 2.26
N SER A 53 28.20 3.79 2.54
CA SER A 53 29.49 3.70 3.24
C SER A 53 30.56 3.16 2.28
N VAL A 54 31.65 3.87 2.17
CA VAL A 54 32.83 3.50 1.35
C VAL A 54 33.99 3.22 2.28
N LEU A 55 34.41 1.97 2.33
CA LEU A 55 35.52 1.46 3.16
C LEU A 55 36.79 1.33 2.33
N ASN A 56 37.88 1.91 2.77
CA ASN A 56 39.18 1.65 2.18
C ASN A 56 39.71 0.29 2.67
N ASN A 57 39.65 -0.68 1.76
CA ASN A 57 40.15 -2.05 2.01
C ASN A 57 41.36 -2.38 1.14
N TYR A 58 42.22 -1.38 0.86
CA TYR A 58 43.36 -1.53 -0.04
C TYR A 58 44.36 -2.56 0.48
N SER A 59 44.70 -3.55 -0.33
CA SER A 59 45.70 -4.56 0.03
C SER A 59 47.07 -3.92 0.15
N GLY A 60 47.61 -3.83 1.34
CA GLY A 60 48.90 -3.16 1.60
C GLY A 60 48.85 -2.10 2.68
N TYR A 61 47.68 -1.94 3.32
CA TYR A 61 47.46 -1.01 4.44
C TYR A 61 47.70 0.48 4.06
N ILE A 62 47.35 0.84 2.81
CA ILE A 62 47.65 2.16 2.25
C ILE A 62 46.42 3.08 2.42
N ALA A 63 46.68 4.31 2.86
CA ALA A 63 45.69 5.37 2.80
C ALA A 63 45.50 5.86 1.36
N ILE A 64 44.28 6.24 1.02
CA ILE A 64 43.93 6.92 -0.23
C ILE A 64 43.69 8.40 0.04
N TYR A 65 43.93 9.25 -0.94
CA TYR A 65 43.91 10.71 -0.83
C TYR A 65 43.08 11.33 -1.94
N ASP A 66 42.61 12.55 -1.71
CA ASP A 66 41.91 13.35 -2.71
C ASP A 66 40.73 12.56 -3.28
N VAL A 67 39.84 12.10 -2.36
CA VAL A 67 38.79 11.11 -2.63
C VAL A 67 37.48 11.79 -2.97
N ASP A 68 37.05 11.65 -4.19
CA ASP A 68 35.75 12.11 -4.66
C ASP A 68 34.79 10.92 -4.76
N ILE A 69 33.64 11.02 -4.11
CA ILE A 69 32.55 10.02 -4.16
C ILE A 69 31.36 10.64 -4.84
N ALA A 70 30.94 10.08 -5.96
CA ALA A 70 29.71 10.45 -6.66
C ALA A 70 28.70 9.30 -6.64
N VAL A 71 27.43 9.63 -6.36
CA VAL A 71 26.33 8.65 -6.37
C VAL A 71 25.36 8.98 -7.49
N SER A 72 25.04 7.98 -8.29
CA SER A 72 23.99 8.07 -9.32
C SER A 72 22.89 7.05 -9.00
N VAL A 73 21.64 7.53 -8.92
CA VAL A 73 20.47 6.68 -8.77
C VAL A 73 19.88 6.33 -10.13
N PRO A 74 19.08 5.22 -10.24
CA PRO A 74 18.35 4.90 -11.47
C PRO A 74 17.46 6.05 -11.93
N THR A 75 17.26 6.20 -13.24
CA THR A 75 16.44 7.27 -13.83
C THR A 75 14.96 7.23 -13.44
N THR A 76 14.49 6.12 -12.90
CA THR A 76 13.15 5.93 -12.34
C THR A 76 12.99 6.52 -10.95
N LEU A 77 14.09 6.86 -10.29
CA LEU A 77 14.15 7.48 -8.98
C LEU A 77 14.68 8.91 -9.09
N THR A 78 14.43 9.73 -8.08
CA THR A 78 14.94 11.11 -8.03
C THR A 78 15.78 11.29 -6.76
N ALA A 79 17.06 11.59 -6.93
CA ALA A 79 17.91 11.97 -5.79
C ALA A 79 17.73 13.46 -5.46
N TYR A 80 17.74 13.80 -4.18
CA TYR A 80 17.71 15.15 -3.66
C TYR A 80 18.93 15.41 -2.78
N GLY A 81 19.39 16.63 -2.79
CA GLY A 81 20.61 17.07 -2.07
C GLY A 81 21.87 16.84 -2.88
N ASP A 82 22.99 16.79 -2.16
CA ASP A 82 24.31 16.54 -2.76
C ASP A 82 24.39 15.08 -3.22
N ASN A 83 24.98 14.90 -4.38
CA ASN A 83 25.30 13.59 -4.96
C ASN A 83 26.80 13.39 -5.19
N HIS A 84 27.62 14.32 -4.69
CA HIS A 84 29.07 14.33 -4.79
C HIS A 84 29.68 14.85 -3.49
N TRP A 85 30.66 14.13 -2.96
CA TRP A 85 31.34 14.45 -1.71
C TRP A 85 32.83 14.27 -1.87
N HIS A 86 33.61 15.20 -1.27
CA HIS A 86 35.06 15.19 -1.28
C HIS A 86 35.61 14.90 0.15
N PHE A 87 36.64 14.07 0.21
CA PHE A 87 37.37 13.73 1.42
C PHE A 87 38.85 13.85 1.16
N ASP A 88 39.59 14.55 2.03
CA ASP A 88 41.04 14.72 1.89
C ASP A 88 41.77 13.38 1.88
N SER A 89 41.33 12.44 2.71
CA SER A 89 41.88 11.08 2.76
C SER A 89 41.00 10.09 3.47
N ILE A 90 41.17 8.80 3.14
CA ILE A 90 40.56 7.67 3.87
C ILE A 90 41.69 6.70 4.22
N ALA A 91 41.97 6.54 5.51
CA ALA A 91 43.00 5.60 5.96
C ALA A 91 42.55 4.14 5.71
N TYR A 92 43.51 3.24 5.64
CA TYR A 92 43.21 1.81 5.54
C TYR A 92 42.30 1.35 6.69
N GLY A 93 41.29 0.57 6.35
CA GLY A 93 40.32 0.05 7.32
C GLY A 93 39.31 1.10 7.84
N GLN A 94 39.42 2.35 7.37
CA GLN A 94 38.43 3.38 7.69
C GLN A 94 37.35 3.48 6.61
N ALA A 95 36.15 3.82 7.03
CA ALA A 95 35.02 4.09 6.14
C ALA A 95 34.58 5.54 6.25
N VAL A 96 34.18 6.12 5.13
CA VAL A 96 33.45 7.37 5.08
C VAL A 96 32.00 7.06 4.74
N THR A 97 31.08 7.88 5.25
CA THR A 97 29.66 7.68 5.08
C THR A 97 29.03 8.94 4.52
N VAL A 98 28.25 8.80 3.45
CA VAL A 98 27.49 9.88 2.82
C VAL A 98 26.00 9.54 2.88
N THR A 99 25.18 10.56 3.07
CA THR A 99 23.73 10.42 3.20
C THR A 99 23.04 11.38 2.26
N PHE A 100 22.02 10.90 1.57
CA PHE A 100 21.22 11.68 0.63
C PHE A 100 19.76 11.17 0.64
N GLU A 101 18.87 11.93 0.04
CA GLU A 101 17.48 11.56 -0.06
C GLU A 101 17.12 11.06 -1.45
N VAL A 102 16.24 10.04 -1.51
CA VAL A 102 15.75 9.45 -2.75
C VAL A 102 14.23 9.42 -2.72
N TYR A 103 13.60 10.11 -3.65
CA TYR A 103 12.17 9.96 -3.90
C TYR A 103 11.92 8.77 -4.84
N ALA A 104 11.04 7.88 -4.41
CA ALA A 104 10.60 6.73 -5.18
C ALA A 104 9.14 6.96 -5.64
N PRO A 105 8.88 7.28 -6.92
CA PRO A 105 7.51 7.44 -7.41
C PRO A 105 6.76 6.09 -7.38
N THR A 106 5.44 6.14 -7.28
CA THR A 106 4.59 4.93 -7.28
C THR A 106 4.71 4.14 -8.59
N SER A 107 5.06 4.79 -9.70
CA SER A 107 5.35 4.15 -10.97
C SER A 107 6.61 3.27 -10.98
N ALA A 108 7.48 3.42 -9.97
CA ALA A 108 8.69 2.60 -9.83
C ALA A 108 8.44 1.27 -9.09
N ILE A 109 7.20 1.01 -8.66
CA ILE A 109 6.83 -0.23 -7.96
C ILE A 109 6.92 -1.43 -8.91
N GLY A 110 7.47 -2.54 -8.40
CA GLY A 110 7.52 -3.81 -9.14
C GLY A 110 8.48 -3.83 -10.33
N THR A 111 9.21 -2.74 -10.59
CA THR A 111 10.31 -2.78 -11.56
C THR A 111 11.44 -3.65 -11.01
N LEU A 112 11.99 -4.52 -11.85
CA LEU A 112 13.15 -5.37 -11.53
C LEU A 112 14.29 -4.49 -10.98
N ALA A 113 15.11 -5.09 -10.11
CA ALA A 113 16.19 -4.46 -9.35
C ALA A 113 16.77 -3.21 -10.02
N GLN A 114 16.45 -2.07 -9.46
CA GLN A 114 16.94 -0.79 -9.97
C GLN A 114 18.38 -0.62 -9.54
N VAL A 115 19.27 -0.43 -10.49
CA VAL A 115 20.71 -0.33 -10.23
C VAL A 115 21.17 1.12 -10.39
N GLY A 116 21.69 1.68 -9.31
CA GLY A 116 22.47 2.90 -9.30
C GLY A 116 23.97 2.60 -9.23
N THR A 117 24.79 3.61 -9.21
CA THR A 117 26.24 3.48 -9.10
C THR A 117 26.84 4.40 -8.05
N VAL A 118 27.90 3.93 -7.40
CA VAL A 118 28.82 4.74 -6.60
C VAL A 118 30.14 4.76 -7.36
N THR A 119 30.56 5.95 -7.77
CA THR A 119 31.85 6.18 -8.41
C THR A 119 32.79 6.82 -7.41
N ALA A 120 33.88 6.17 -7.10
CA ALA A 120 34.95 6.71 -6.26
C ALA A 120 36.19 6.99 -7.11
N THR A 121 36.72 8.21 -7.01
CA THR A 121 37.92 8.65 -7.69
C THR A 121 38.92 9.11 -6.65
N TYR A 122 40.15 8.58 -6.67
CA TYR A 122 41.13 8.82 -5.62
C TYR A 122 42.56 8.65 -6.12
N LYS A 123 43.55 9.05 -5.30
CA LYS A 123 44.99 8.84 -5.50
C LYS A 123 45.57 8.02 -4.38
N GLN A 124 46.66 7.29 -4.65
CA GLN A 124 47.56 6.73 -3.66
C GLN A 124 48.73 7.69 -3.42
N LEU A 125 49.43 7.51 -2.32
CA LEU A 125 50.59 8.32 -2.01
C LEU A 125 51.66 8.15 -3.10
N GLY A 126 52.01 9.25 -3.75
CA GLY A 126 53.03 9.28 -4.82
C GLY A 126 52.45 9.11 -6.23
N ASP A 127 51.16 8.83 -6.38
CA ASP A 127 50.52 8.75 -7.69
C ASP A 127 50.27 10.15 -8.31
N VAL A 128 50.56 10.26 -9.61
CA VAL A 128 50.25 11.47 -10.41
C VAL A 128 48.87 11.39 -11.08
N SER A 129 48.28 10.20 -11.17
CA SER A 129 47.00 9.96 -11.81
C SER A 129 45.94 9.50 -10.80
N TYR A 130 44.69 9.79 -11.11
CA TYR A 130 43.56 9.26 -10.33
C TYR A 130 43.25 7.82 -10.73
N THR A 131 42.89 7.02 -9.72
CA THR A 131 42.21 5.73 -9.91
C THR A 131 40.72 5.95 -9.76
N GLN A 132 39.90 5.31 -10.61
CA GLN A 132 38.45 5.33 -10.54
C GLN A 132 37.94 3.92 -10.35
N GLU A 133 37.03 3.75 -9.39
CA GLU A 133 36.25 2.53 -9.17
C GLU A 133 34.77 2.82 -9.25
N VAL A 134 34.01 1.91 -9.89
CA VAL A 134 32.55 2.02 -10.02
C VAL A 134 31.93 0.78 -9.38
N HIS A 135 31.06 1.02 -8.42
CA HIS A 135 30.34 -0.02 -7.69
C HIS A 135 28.85 0.10 -7.95
N ASN A 136 28.23 -1.01 -8.29
CA ASN A 136 26.78 -1.09 -8.47
C ASN A 136 26.06 -1.15 -7.12
N ILE A 137 25.02 -0.34 -6.94
CA ILE A 137 24.16 -0.35 -5.76
C ILE A 137 22.72 -0.64 -6.19
N GLY A 138 22.07 -1.59 -5.51
CA GLY A 138 20.69 -1.99 -5.81
C GLY A 138 19.67 -1.23 -4.98
N PHE A 139 18.55 -0.85 -5.60
CA PHE A 139 17.39 -0.30 -4.93
C PHE A 139 16.17 -1.19 -5.12
N SER A 140 15.30 -1.25 -4.13
CA SER A 140 13.97 -1.85 -4.23
C SER A 140 12.92 -0.84 -3.83
N VAL A 141 11.79 -0.82 -4.53
CA VAL A 141 10.67 0.08 -4.23
C VAL A 141 9.49 -0.74 -3.72
N ASN A 142 9.11 -0.50 -2.48
CA ASN A 142 8.06 -1.21 -1.79
C ASN A 142 6.77 -0.39 -1.73
N ALA A 143 5.66 -1.08 -1.98
CA ALA A 143 4.34 -0.54 -1.80
C ALA A 143 3.44 -1.57 -1.15
N TRP A 144 2.43 -1.10 -0.44
CA TRP A 144 1.44 -1.96 0.19
C TRP A 144 0.06 -1.31 0.15
N ILE A 145 -0.95 -2.17 0.23
CA ILE A 145 -2.34 -1.79 0.42
C ILE A 145 -2.77 -2.31 1.78
N SER A 146 -3.47 -1.49 2.56
CA SER A 146 -3.97 -1.85 3.88
C SER A 146 -5.42 -1.40 4.01
N LEU A 147 -6.36 -2.34 3.88
CA LEU A 147 -7.78 -2.05 3.94
C LEU A 147 -8.29 -2.07 5.38
N VAL A 148 -8.83 -0.95 5.85
CA VAL A 148 -9.34 -0.76 7.21
C VAL A 148 -10.80 -0.35 7.16
N LEU A 149 -11.68 -1.18 7.73
CA LEU A 149 -13.10 -0.88 7.95
C LEU A 149 -13.26 -0.22 9.33
N TYR A 150 -13.91 0.94 9.39
CA TYR A 150 -14.13 1.65 10.65
C TYR A 150 -15.47 2.39 10.69
N GLY A 151 -15.88 2.81 11.89
CA GLY A 151 -17.12 3.56 12.10
C GLY A 151 -18.37 2.76 11.72
N ILE A 152 -18.37 1.43 11.94
CA ILE A 152 -19.50 0.57 11.61
C ILE A 152 -20.66 0.87 12.56
N ILE A 153 -21.78 1.28 12.00
CA ILE A 153 -23.02 1.64 12.71
C ILE A 153 -24.15 0.81 12.10
N LEU A 154 -24.96 0.21 12.97
CA LEU A 154 -26.18 -0.48 12.64
C LEU A 154 -27.39 0.37 13.05
N THR A 155 -28.30 0.63 12.14
CA THR A 155 -29.51 1.42 12.42
C THR A 155 -30.75 0.73 11.82
N PRO A 156 -31.65 0.24 12.69
CA PRO A 156 -31.59 0.12 14.13
C PRO A 156 -30.62 -0.98 14.59
N THR A 157 -30.20 -0.91 15.87
CA THR A 157 -29.40 -1.96 16.54
C THR A 157 -30.26 -3.12 17.08
N VAL A 158 -31.58 -2.92 17.13
CA VAL A 158 -32.57 -3.92 17.51
C VAL A 158 -33.65 -3.97 16.45
N THR A 159 -33.97 -5.14 15.94
CA THR A 159 -35.00 -5.35 14.91
C THR A 159 -35.83 -6.58 15.18
N ALA A 160 -37.00 -6.72 14.52
CA ALA A 160 -37.81 -7.93 14.58
C ALA A 160 -37.34 -8.98 13.56
N PRO A 161 -37.66 -10.27 13.74
CA PRO A 161 -37.52 -11.27 12.68
C PRO A 161 -38.25 -10.83 11.40
N GLY A 162 -37.56 -10.95 10.25
CA GLY A 162 -38.04 -10.42 8.97
C GLY A 162 -37.88 -8.92 8.80
N GLY A 163 -37.36 -8.21 9.78
CA GLY A 163 -37.05 -6.79 9.70
C GLY A 163 -35.75 -6.51 8.94
N ASN A 164 -35.32 -5.26 8.99
CA ASN A 164 -34.10 -4.81 8.35
C ASN A 164 -33.24 -3.95 9.25
N THR A 165 -31.99 -3.76 8.85
CA THR A 165 -31.09 -2.76 9.42
C THR A 165 -30.24 -2.16 8.31
N THR A 166 -29.90 -0.89 8.45
CA THR A 166 -28.91 -0.25 7.61
C THR A 166 -27.55 -0.36 8.31
N ILE A 167 -26.57 -0.89 7.60
CA ILE A 167 -25.18 -0.97 8.04
C ILE A 167 -24.40 0.08 7.29
N SER A 168 -23.89 1.06 8.00
CA SER A 168 -23.05 2.12 7.43
C SER A 168 -21.68 2.10 8.06
N GLY A 169 -20.70 2.64 7.33
CA GLY A 169 -19.32 2.72 7.78
C GLY A 169 -18.44 3.38 6.74
N SER A 170 -17.16 3.34 6.97
CA SER A 170 -16.14 3.82 6.04
C SER A 170 -15.06 2.78 5.82
N LEU A 171 -14.57 2.72 4.59
CA LEU A 171 -13.41 1.95 4.19
C LEU A 171 -12.26 2.92 3.92
N LEU A 172 -11.09 2.66 4.49
CA LEU A 172 -9.86 3.40 4.30
C LEU A 172 -8.79 2.46 3.77
N ASN A 173 -8.06 2.92 2.78
CA ASN A 173 -6.79 2.32 2.42
C ASN A 173 -5.66 3.06 3.16
N ALA A 174 -5.13 2.47 4.22
CA ALA A 174 -4.03 3.01 5.02
C ALA A 174 -2.65 2.68 4.42
N GLY A 175 -2.60 2.10 3.21
CA GLY A 175 -1.38 1.85 2.46
C GLY A 175 -0.92 3.07 1.66
N ASN A 176 0.01 2.84 0.73
CA ASN A 176 0.55 3.88 -0.16
C ASN A 176 0.30 3.59 -1.66
N LEU A 177 -0.44 2.54 -1.97
CA LEU A 177 -0.83 2.14 -3.31
C LEU A 177 -2.36 2.04 -3.39
N ALA A 178 -2.97 2.49 -4.50
CA ALA A 178 -4.42 2.38 -4.71
C ALA A 178 -4.89 0.91 -4.76
N ALA A 179 -6.03 0.64 -4.16
CA ALA A 179 -6.73 -0.64 -4.27
C ALA A 179 -7.86 -0.52 -5.29
N TYR A 180 -8.13 -1.58 -6.05
CA TYR A 180 -9.13 -1.60 -7.11
C TYR A 180 -10.20 -2.65 -6.84
N ASP A 181 -11.35 -2.49 -7.50
CA ASP A 181 -12.49 -3.42 -7.41
C ASP A 181 -12.94 -3.68 -5.96
N ALA A 182 -12.82 -2.68 -5.10
CA ALA A 182 -13.18 -2.84 -3.71
C ALA A 182 -14.68 -3.08 -3.56
N ASN A 183 -15.02 -4.17 -2.87
CA ASN A 183 -16.38 -4.58 -2.60
C ASN A 183 -16.54 -4.90 -1.11
N VAL A 184 -17.50 -4.25 -0.48
CA VAL A 184 -17.88 -4.52 0.91
C VAL A 184 -19.01 -5.54 0.93
N THR A 185 -18.87 -6.61 1.69
CA THR A 185 -19.89 -7.65 1.88
C THR A 185 -20.26 -7.77 3.35
N VAL A 186 -21.51 -8.13 3.60
CA VAL A 186 -22.03 -8.35 4.96
C VAL A 186 -22.50 -9.78 5.08
N GLU A 187 -22.07 -10.45 6.13
CA GLU A 187 -22.41 -11.84 6.42
C GLU A 187 -22.96 -12.00 7.84
N SER A 188 -24.00 -12.81 7.97
CA SER A 188 -24.54 -13.29 9.24
C SER A 188 -25.48 -14.46 8.99
N ASP A 189 -25.61 -15.37 9.95
CA ASP A 189 -26.57 -16.46 9.89
C ASP A 189 -28.04 -15.99 9.91
N ALA A 190 -28.27 -14.78 10.41
CA ALA A 190 -29.58 -14.17 10.48
C ALA A 190 -30.05 -13.52 9.16
N ILE A 191 -29.12 -13.24 8.23
CA ILE A 191 -29.42 -12.54 6.97
C ILE A 191 -30.25 -13.43 6.03
N LEU A 192 -31.25 -12.83 5.38
CA LEU A 192 -32.08 -13.49 4.39
C LEU A 192 -31.24 -13.87 3.16
N PRO A 193 -31.16 -15.15 2.76
CA PRO A 193 -30.47 -15.56 1.55
C PRO A 193 -31.03 -14.85 0.31
N GLY A 194 -30.13 -14.36 -0.56
CA GLY A 194 -30.52 -13.63 -1.78
C GLY A 194 -30.88 -12.16 -1.57
N SER A 195 -30.81 -11.64 -0.32
CA SER A 195 -30.88 -10.20 -0.11
C SER A 195 -29.57 -9.52 -0.58
N THR A 196 -29.67 -8.22 -0.93
CA THR A 196 -28.49 -7.42 -1.25
C THR A 196 -27.61 -7.30 -0.01
N ASN A 197 -26.45 -7.92 -0.06
CA ASN A 197 -25.48 -7.94 1.06
C ASN A 197 -24.07 -7.48 0.63
N SER A 198 -23.98 -6.83 -0.52
CA SER A 198 -22.72 -6.30 -1.04
C SER A 198 -22.87 -4.86 -1.56
N TYR A 199 -21.78 -4.10 -1.45
CA TYR A 199 -21.69 -2.72 -1.91
C TYR A 199 -20.36 -2.53 -2.63
N PHE A 200 -20.44 -2.25 -3.94
CA PHE A 200 -19.25 -2.00 -4.75
C PHE A 200 -18.80 -0.55 -4.59
N ILE A 201 -17.55 -0.36 -4.19
CA ILE A 201 -16.93 0.96 -3.99
C ILE A 201 -16.05 1.34 -5.19
N GLY A 202 -15.39 0.36 -5.81
CA GLY A 202 -14.43 0.59 -6.91
C GLY A 202 -13.02 0.89 -6.43
N GLU A 203 -12.42 1.97 -6.90
CA GLU A 203 -11.07 2.39 -6.55
C GLU A 203 -11.01 3.10 -5.19
N ILE A 204 -9.98 2.77 -4.41
CA ILE A 204 -9.70 3.37 -3.11
C ILE A 204 -8.26 3.88 -3.09
N ASP A 205 -8.14 5.19 -3.21
CA ASP A 205 -6.86 5.87 -3.11
C ASP A 205 -6.29 5.80 -1.68
N PRO A 206 -4.96 5.88 -1.54
CA PRO A 206 -4.31 5.96 -0.24
C PRO A 206 -4.84 7.13 0.61
N ASN A 207 -5.15 6.83 1.87
CA ASN A 207 -5.59 7.79 2.89
C ASN A 207 -6.89 8.57 2.56
N ILE A 208 -7.68 8.13 1.57
CA ILE A 208 -8.97 8.73 1.24
C ILE A 208 -10.10 7.81 1.70
N PRO A 209 -10.88 8.20 2.73
CA PRO A 209 -12.01 7.41 3.21
C PRO A 209 -13.13 7.32 2.17
N ARG A 210 -13.70 6.12 2.00
CA ARG A 210 -14.87 5.86 1.17
C ARG A 210 -16.02 5.37 2.05
N PRO A 211 -17.07 6.18 2.22
CA PRO A 211 -18.25 5.76 2.98
C PRO A 211 -19.07 4.73 2.20
N PHE A 212 -19.73 3.84 2.93
CA PHE A 212 -20.69 2.90 2.38
C PHE A 212 -21.94 2.80 3.27
N SER A 213 -23.04 2.35 2.68
CA SER A 213 -24.29 2.10 3.38
C SER A 213 -25.05 0.97 2.69
N LEU A 214 -25.44 -0.04 3.45
CA LEU A 214 -26.09 -1.25 2.99
C LEU A 214 -27.36 -1.51 3.81
N LEU A 215 -28.50 -1.73 3.14
CA LEU A 215 -29.72 -2.20 3.77
C LEU A 215 -29.74 -3.73 3.74
N VAL A 216 -29.76 -4.35 4.91
CA VAL A 216 -29.74 -5.80 5.07
C VAL A 216 -31.08 -6.29 5.62
N LEU A 217 -31.61 -7.36 5.02
CA LEU A 217 -32.87 -8.00 5.42
C LEU A 217 -32.58 -9.26 6.23
N PHE A 218 -33.35 -9.49 7.30
CA PHE A 218 -33.23 -10.69 8.13
C PHE A 218 -34.29 -11.75 7.76
N LYS A 219 -34.01 -13.01 8.06
CA LYS A 219 -34.96 -14.11 7.91
C LYS A 219 -36.16 -13.91 8.83
N GLN A 220 -37.36 -14.33 8.40
CA GLN A 220 -38.59 -14.24 9.20
C GLN A 220 -38.62 -15.22 10.38
N ASN A 221 -37.90 -16.32 10.26
CA ASN A 221 -37.91 -17.41 11.23
C ASN A 221 -36.64 -17.43 12.11
N VAL A 222 -35.93 -16.31 12.20
CA VAL A 222 -34.78 -16.18 13.12
C VAL A 222 -35.26 -16.18 14.57
N PRO A 223 -34.68 -17.00 15.47
CA PRO A 223 -34.93 -16.91 16.90
C PRO A 223 -34.55 -15.55 17.49
N ASP A 224 -35.20 -15.19 18.60
CA ASP A 224 -34.79 -14.02 19.35
C ASP A 224 -33.39 -14.23 19.93
N GLY A 225 -32.50 -13.24 19.80
CA GLY A 225 -31.12 -13.34 20.26
C GLY A 225 -30.19 -12.25 19.70
N ASN A 226 -28.94 -12.34 20.06
CA ASN A 226 -27.88 -11.49 19.52
C ASN A 226 -27.17 -12.23 18.38
N TYR A 227 -27.01 -11.55 17.26
CA TYR A 227 -26.37 -12.09 16.06
C TYR A 227 -25.17 -11.25 15.68
N THR A 228 -24.08 -11.94 15.37
CA THR A 228 -22.87 -11.26 14.85
C THR A 228 -23.08 -10.90 13.39
N ILE A 229 -22.82 -9.65 13.08
CA ILE A 229 -22.73 -9.13 11.72
C ILE A 229 -21.26 -8.95 11.40
N THR A 230 -20.76 -9.68 10.42
CA THR A 230 -19.40 -9.54 9.91
C THR A 230 -19.41 -8.72 8.63
N VAL A 231 -18.72 -7.60 8.65
CA VAL A 231 -18.50 -6.75 7.48
C VAL A 231 -17.11 -7.09 6.93
N LYS A 232 -17.06 -7.52 5.68
CA LYS A 232 -15.83 -7.88 4.98
C LYS A 232 -15.60 -6.93 3.83
N VAL A 233 -14.37 -6.70 3.48
CA VAL A 233 -13.95 -6.04 2.25
C VAL A 233 -13.03 -6.95 1.46
N SER A 234 -13.18 -6.95 0.15
CA SER A 234 -12.24 -7.53 -0.80
C SER A 234 -11.87 -6.47 -1.84
N ALA A 235 -10.64 -6.49 -2.30
CA ALA A 235 -10.14 -5.62 -3.36
C ALA A 235 -9.01 -6.32 -4.13
N THR A 236 -8.55 -5.70 -5.21
CA THR A 236 -7.45 -6.18 -6.04
C THR A 236 -6.26 -5.21 -6.03
N ASP A 237 -5.08 -5.76 -6.22
CA ASP A 237 -3.84 -5.01 -6.47
C ASP A 237 -3.43 -5.23 -7.94
N ASN A 238 -3.52 -4.20 -8.75
CA ASN A 238 -3.19 -4.30 -10.18
C ASN A 238 -1.72 -4.61 -10.45
N ASN A 239 -0.82 -4.33 -9.49
CA ASN A 239 0.61 -4.65 -9.63
C ASN A 239 0.93 -6.08 -9.19
N ARG A 240 0.04 -6.72 -8.42
CA ARG A 240 0.18 -8.09 -7.93
C ARG A 240 -1.13 -8.88 -8.12
N PRO A 241 -1.49 -9.16 -9.38
CA PRO A 241 -2.72 -9.87 -9.69
C PRO A 241 -2.71 -11.27 -9.04
N GLY A 242 -3.83 -11.66 -8.46
CA GLY A 242 -4.01 -12.96 -7.80
C GLY A 242 -3.70 -12.99 -6.30
N ILE A 243 -3.23 -11.90 -5.71
CA ILE A 243 -3.14 -11.77 -4.24
C ILE A 243 -4.43 -11.10 -3.74
N PRO A 244 -5.31 -11.83 -3.00
CA PRO A 244 -6.52 -11.25 -2.48
C PRO A 244 -6.19 -10.26 -1.37
N LEU A 245 -6.71 -9.04 -1.49
CA LEU A 245 -6.68 -8.03 -0.43
C LEU A 245 -7.99 -8.12 0.33
N THR A 246 -7.92 -8.39 1.63
CA THR A 246 -9.12 -8.55 2.45
C THR A 246 -8.97 -7.83 3.79
N GLY A 247 -10.10 -7.34 4.30
CA GLY A 247 -10.22 -6.84 5.67
C GLY A 247 -11.58 -7.22 6.21
N GLN A 248 -11.71 -7.32 7.53
CA GLN A 248 -13.00 -7.58 8.16
C GLN A 248 -13.12 -6.94 9.53
N THR A 249 -14.37 -6.69 9.91
CA THR A 249 -14.74 -6.24 11.26
C THR A 249 -16.09 -6.83 11.61
N SER A 250 -16.44 -6.85 12.90
CA SER A 250 -17.71 -7.44 13.37
C SER A 250 -18.43 -6.47 14.30
N SER A 251 -19.76 -6.52 14.25
CA SER A 251 -20.65 -5.83 15.16
C SER A 251 -21.79 -6.76 15.58
N GLN A 252 -22.62 -6.36 16.50
CA GLN A 252 -23.75 -7.18 16.95
C GLN A 252 -25.07 -6.48 16.74
N ILE A 253 -26.10 -7.26 16.36
CA ILE A 253 -27.49 -6.83 16.29
C ILE A 253 -28.34 -7.72 17.17
N GLN A 254 -29.30 -7.12 17.86
CA GLN A 254 -30.32 -7.87 18.59
C GLN A 254 -31.57 -8.06 17.71
N ILE A 255 -32.00 -9.30 17.58
CA ILE A 255 -33.28 -9.66 16.94
C ILE A 255 -34.26 -10.04 18.02
N SER A 256 -35.41 -9.38 18.11
CA SER A 256 -36.41 -9.63 19.15
C SER A 256 -37.81 -9.31 18.68
N ARG A 257 -38.73 -10.24 18.89
CA ARG A 257 -40.17 -10.05 18.61
C ARG A 257 -40.80 -9.00 19.53
N ALA A 258 -40.21 -8.74 20.69
CA ALA A 258 -40.66 -7.69 21.61
C ALA A 258 -40.38 -6.26 21.11
N SER A 259 -39.58 -6.10 20.04
CA SER A 259 -39.27 -4.80 19.42
C SER A 259 -40.37 -4.26 18.51
N ALA A 260 -41.50 -4.94 18.37
CA ALA A 260 -42.70 -4.28 17.85
C ALA A 260 -43.06 -3.20 18.88
N ILE A 261 -42.58 -1.97 18.64
CA ILE A 261 -42.98 -0.78 19.40
C ILE A 261 -44.50 -0.89 19.59
N PRO A 262 -45.00 -0.98 20.82
CA PRO A 262 -46.45 -0.84 20.97
C PRO A 262 -46.76 0.55 20.41
N THR A 263 -47.47 0.58 19.27
CA THR A 263 -48.17 1.77 18.89
C THR A 263 -48.90 2.20 20.15
N GLN A 264 -48.44 3.26 20.81
CA GLN A 264 -49.22 3.88 21.88
C GLN A 264 -50.59 4.16 21.26
N ARG A 265 -51.53 3.21 21.46
CA ARG A 265 -52.91 3.58 21.39
C ARG A 265 -53.09 4.60 22.49
N GLY A 266 -52.87 5.86 22.14
CA GLY A 266 -53.36 6.94 22.97
C GLY A 266 -54.79 6.63 23.35
N PRO A 267 -55.23 7.01 24.56
CA PRO A 267 -56.56 6.78 25.01
C PRO A 267 -57.53 7.33 23.92
N ARG A 268 -58.34 6.44 23.36
CA ARG A 268 -59.44 6.82 22.47
C ARG A 268 -60.42 7.68 23.30
N GLY A 269 -60.16 8.96 23.37
CA GLY A 269 -61.20 9.91 23.74
C GLY A 269 -62.21 9.97 22.61
N PRO A 270 -63.50 10.08 22.86
CA PRO A 270 -64.54 10.21 21.87
C PRO A 270 -64.57 11.61 21.29
N THR A 271 -63.61 11.94 20.45
CA THR A 271 -63.62 13.23 19.73
C THR A 271 -63.20 12.93 18.30
N GLY A 272 -64.21 13.04 17.41
CA GLY A 272 -64.02 12.89 15.99
C GLY A 272 -63.05 13.94 15.41
N LEU A 273 -62.91 13.96 14.08
CA LEU A 273 -62.03 14.80 13.25
C LEU A 273 -61.74 16.23 13.75
N LEU A 274 -62.63 16.81 14.53
CA LEU A 274 -62.46 18.16 15.16
C LEU A 274 -61.37 18.17 16.23
N GLY A 275 -61.15 17.08 16.96
CA GLY A 275 -60.14 17.04 18.01
C GLY A 275 -58.70 16.97 17.46
N GLU A 276 -58.51 16.27 16.33
CA GLU A 276 -57.22 16.20 15.63
C GLU A 276 -56.84 17.54 15.00
N VAL A 277 -57.83 18.22 14.38
CA VAL A 277 -57.60 19.58 13.79
C VAL A 277 -57.26 20.59 14.85
N ILE A 278 -57.87 20.56 16.02
CA ILE A 278 -57.56 21.47 17.17
C ILE A 278 -56.17 21.13 17.73
N GLY A 279 -55.78 19.87 17.79
CA GLY A 279 -54.45 19.45 18.21
C GLY A 279 -53.34 19.99 17.29
N ILE A 280 -53.52 19.87 15.98
CA ILE A 280 -52.60 20.38 14.96
C ILE A 280 -52.52 21.92 15.00
N LEU A 281 -53.65 22.61 15.12
CA LEU A 281 -53.67 24.06 15.21
C LEU A 281 -52.98 24.57 16.50
N ARG A 282 -53.15 23.86 17.62
CA ARG A 282 -52.50 24.20 18.88
C ARG A 282 -50.98 23.97 18.85
N SER A 283 -50.55 22.92 18.16
CA SER A 283 -49.11 22.64 17.91
C SER A 283 -48.49 23.69 17.01
N LEU A 284 -49.16 24.09 15.93
CA LEU A 284 -48.73 25.16 15.03
C LEU A 284 -48.70 26.54 15.76
N TYR A 285 -49.69 26.84 16.58
CA TYR A 285 -49.71 28.08 17.37
C TYR A 285 -48.50 28.14 18.33
N ASN A 286 -48.18 27.07 19.03
CA ASN A 286 -47.03 27.02 19.92
C ASN A 286 -45.68 27.12 19.18
N VAL A 287 -45.57 26.62 17.95
CA VAL A 287 -44.38 26.73 17.14
C VAL A 287 -44.17 28.15 16.61
N PHE A 288 -45.23 28.83 16.23
CA PHE A 288 -45.14 30.17 15.60
C PHE A 288 -45.29 31.32 16.57
N PHE A 289 -45.96 31.14 17.72
CA PHE A 289 -46.30 32.20 18.63
C PHE A 289 -45.92 31.97 20.11
N GLY A 290 -45.39 30.77 20.43
CA GLY A 290 -45.05 30.39 21.80
C GLY A 290 -43.65 30.82 22.30
N ALA A 291 -42.91 31.59 21.53
CA ALA A 291 -41.59 32.08 21.90
C ALA A 291 -41.57 33.61 21.98
N SER A 292 -42.29 34.18 22.95
CA SER A 292 -42.07 35.55 23.37
C SER A 292 -42.77 35.77 24.71
N TYR A 293 -42.03 35.67 25.85
CA TYR A 293 -41.98 36.70 26.88
C TYR A 293 -41.20 36.21 28.11
N PRO A 294 -40.57 37.09 28.83
CA PRO A 294 -39.20 37.08 29.32
C PRO A 294 -39.02 36.30 30.60
#